data_936595427a4bb0f44295f350f40248d1
#
_entry.id   936595427a4bb0f44295f350f40248d1
#
_cell.length_a   1.000
_cell.length_b   1.000
_cell.length_c   1.000
_cell.angle_alpha   90.00
_cell.angle_beta   90.00
_cell.angle_gamma   90.00
#
_symmetry.space_group_name_H-M   'P 1'
#
loop_
_entity.id
_entity.type
_entity.pdbx_description
1 polymer ?
#
loop_
_entity_poly.entity_id
_entity_poly.type
_entity_poly.pdbx_seq_one_letter_code
_entity_poly.pdbx_strand_id
1 'polypeptide(L)'
;MKNFYILLILIFIINNNLFASSSPNEELKNADFFAGASDKASAKIFNDSCVSCHSGGVPRAPHSTTFSAMSADYILETLDGVMSSQASHLSKDQKIKLAEFISGGSVSSNIQEPDFCKKEISNTKIKFDAKNSYNQWGYDKQNTRRAKSNINSQNAKNIEIKWVFAFPGATRSRSQPSVSGNVIYIGGQNSNLYALDRETGCVRWKSKTQGEIRSAPVIEKINNNYFIYAGDYEGNVYKYDALTGQNIWTKSLRYHPRVILTGSVRVYDKVIYVPLSSREWADGANPDYECCTFRGGVMALDAITGEELWTTYSIPVPAKHLGDYNESGKKILAPSGVPVWNSPTIDDERNLVYVGTGESYTSPAADTSDAILAIDKSKGGIVWSFQAQSGDAWNMGCFISPKSGCPKEDGPDWDFGASTILMKTSEGRNILFGGRKSGHVYALDPDQKGKLLWSRKIGRGGFAGGVHWGMTVDNDNIYAPIADKNYINKFPGPATPGIYSLNAINGDINWRFEPKDRCNGLSSCDRGISAALTSTNDIIVGAGMDGWLYILDSKTGNLLWEFDTNKDFSEFSNVKAYGGTIEGLGPVISGNNLYINSGYQYGGNMPGNVLISFEIKD
;
A
#
# COMPACT_ATOMS: atom_id res chain seq x y z
N MET A 1 25.00 -25.19 76.36
CA MET A 1 25.40 -25.49 75.01
C MET A 1 24.43 -24.78 74.12
N LYS A 2 24.79 -23.58 73.60
CA LYS A 2 23.93 -22.69 72.80
C LYS A 2 24.41 -22.77 71.37
N ASN A 3 23.52 -23.21 70.48
CA ASN A 3 23.73 -23.20 69.02
C ASN A 3 23.37 -21.83 68.46
N PHE A 4 24.35 -21.17 67.84
CA PHE A 4 24.22 -19.96 67.06
C PHE A 4 23.88 -20.37 65.58
N TYR A 5 22.74 -20.01 65.10
CA TYR A 5 22.42 -20.05 63.66
C TYR A 5 22.72 -18.67 63.05
N ILE A 6 23.72 -18.64 62.17
CA ILE A 6 23.99 -17.48 61.30
C ILE A 6 23.08 -17.56 60.09
N LEU A 7 22.17 -16.59 59.99
CA LEU A 7 21.28 -16.42 58.83
C LEU A 7 22.02 -15.57 57.79
N LEU A 8 22.47 -16.20 56.69
CA LEU A 8 23.00 -15.50 55.52
C LEU A 8 21.83 -14.97 54.72
N ILE A 9 21.62 -13.66 54.75
CA ILE A 9 20.67 -12.97 53.84
C ILE A 9 21.42 -12.74 52.53
N LEU A 10 21.11 -13.54 51.51
CA LEU A 10 21.48 -13.27 50.11
C LEU A 10 20.56 -12.18 49.60
N ILE A 11 21.09 -10.98 49.46
CA ILE A 11 20.43 -9.90 48.74
C ILE A 11 20.57 -10.22 47.25
N PHE A 12 19.49 -10.74 46.62
CA PHE A 12 19.33 -10.75 45.18
C PHE A 12 19.03 -9.31 44.74
N ILE A 13 20.04 -8.63 44.22
CA ILE A 13 19.83 -7.42 43.43
C ILE A 13 19.24 -7.90 42.11
N ILE A 14 17.92 -7.88 42.00
CA ILE A 14 17.22 -8.01 40.73
C ILE A 14 17.46 -6.68 39.99
N ASN A 15 18.41 -6.69 39.07
CA ASN A 15 18.48 -5.65 38.02
C ASN A 15 17.21 -5.75 37.18
N ASN A 16 16.18 -5.05 37.59
CA ASN A 16 15.08 -4.70 36.70
C ASN A 16 15.60 -3.70 35.66
N ASN A 17 16.21 -4.21 34.61
CA ASN A 17 16.21 -3.50 33.34
C ASN A 17 14.76 -3.45 32.90
N LEU A 18 14.03 -2.47 33.38
CA LEU A 18 12.83 -1.97 32.76
C LEU A 18 13.23 -1.58 31.32
N PHE A 19 12.93 -2.44 30.38
CA PHE A 19 12.72 -2.00 29.01
C PHE A 19 11.58 -0.99 29.10
N ALA A 20 11.95 0.28 29.15
CA ALA A 20 11.00 1.35 28.92
C ALA A 20 10.46 1.12 27.51
N SER A 21 9.24 0.59 27.40
CA SER A 21 8.51 0.67 26.16
C SER A 21 8.36 2.15 25.85
N SER A 22 9.00 2.64 24.80
CA SER A 22 8.76 3.99 24.31
C SER A 22 7.25 4.14 24.12
N SER A 23 6.67 5.19 24.70
CA SER A 23 5.25 5.44 24.51
C SER A 23 5.01 5.71 23.02
N PRO A 24 3.84 5.39 22.45
CA PRO A 24 3.50 5.74 21.07
C PRO A 24 3.74 7.21 20.74
N ASN A 25 3.65 8.10 21.72
CA ASN A 25 4.00 9.51 21.60
C ASN A 25 5.51 9.77 21.45
N GLU A 26 6.40 8.94 21.96
CA GLU A 26 7.86 9.10 21.74
C GLU A 26 8.23 8.71 20.31
N GLU A 27 7.60 7.67 19.74
CA GLU A 27 7.79 7.30 18.34
C GLU A 27 7.21 8.35 17.39
N LEU A 28 6.04 8.91 17.70
CA LEU A 28 5.44 10.00 16.92
C LEU A 28 6.17 11.34 17.09
N LYS A 29 6.91 11.53 18.17
CA LYS A 29 7.82 12.67 18.37
C LYS A 29 9.12 12.52 17.59
N ASN A 30 9.46 11.31 17.17
CA ASN A 30 10.67 11.09 16.39
C ASN A 30 10.44 11.53 14.95
N ALA A 31 11.21 12.52 14.51
CA ALA A 31 11.14 13.00 13.14
C ALA A 31 11.54 11.94 12.10
N ASP A 32 12.22 10.87 12.50
CA ASP A 32 12.50 9.70 11.67
C ASP A 32 11.21 9.03 11.17
N PHE A 33 10.06 9.25 11.83
CA PHE A 33 8.76 8.79 11.35
C PHE A 33 8.40 9.35 9.96
N PHE A 34 8.84 10.57 9.62
CA PHE A 34 8.51 11.18 8.34
C PHE A 34 9.51 10.86 7.23
N ALA A 35 10.81 10.92 7.52
CA ALA A 35 11.85 10.91 6.48
C ALA A 35 12.89 9.79 6.64
N GLY A 36 12.77 8.94 7.67
CA GLY A 36 13.95 8.17 8.05
C GLY A 36 15.09 9.13 8.42
N ALA A 37 16.30 8.63 8.56
CA ALA A 37 17.45 9.42 9.00
C ALA A 37 18.04 10.37 7.92
N SER A 38 17.35 10.60 6.78
CA SER A 38 17.93 11.28 5.60
C SER A 38 18.07 12.79 5.74
N ASP A 39 17.21 13.48 6.52
CA ASP A 39 17.31 14.92 6.80
C ASP A 39 17.25 15.24 8.28
N LYS A 40 18.38 15.03 8.96
CA LYS A 40 18.52 15.29 10.39
C LYS A 40 18.28 16.75 10.79
N ALA A 41 18.53 17.71 9.90
CA ALA A 41 18.36 19.13 10.20
C ALA A 41 16.86 19.50 10.24
N SER A 42 16.08 19.11 9.24
CA SER A 42 14.62 19.30 9.23
C SER A 42 13.95 18.47 10.32
N ALA A 43 14.44 17.25 10.57
CA ALA A 43 14.01 16.40 11.67
C ALA A 43 14.14 17.12 13.02
N LYS A 44 15.29 17.75 13.28
CA LYS A 44 15.53 18.52 14.50
C LYS A 44 14.60 19.73 14.62
N ILE A 45 14.42 20.50 13.54
CA ILE A 45 13.49 21.64 13.52
C ILE A 45 12.07 21.19 13.85
N PHE A 46 11.62 20.09 13.24
CA PHE A 46 10.29 19.54 13.50
C PHE A 46 10.11 19.13 14.95
N ASN A 47 11.05 18.40 15.52
CA ASN A 47 11.00 17.96 16.91
C ASN A 47 11.02 19.14 17.89
N ASP A 48 11.86 20.14 17.63
CA ASP A 48 12.02 21.27 18.55
C ASP A 48 10.85 22.25 18.50
N SER A 49 10.21 22.42 17.33
CA SER A 49 9.26 23.52 17.10
C SER A 49 7.83 23.10 16.79
N CYS A 50 7.59 21.86 16.36
CA CYS A 50 6.28 21.45 15.81
C CYS A 50 5.62 20.34 16.61
N VAL A 51 6.38 19.33 17.07
CA VAL A 51 5.87 18.12 17.73
C VAL A 51 4.98 18.42 18.93
N SER A 52 5.34 19.42 19.76
CA SER A 52 4.57 19.75 20.96
C SER A 52 3.08 20.04 20.70
N CYS A 53 2.78 20.61 19.52
CA CYS A 53 1.40 20.88 19.11
C CYS A 53 0.83 19.77 18.23
N HIS A 54 1.64 19.20 17.33
CA HIS A 54 1.18 18.28 16.29
C HIS A 54 1.28 16.78 16.66
N SER A 55 1.50 16.46 17.92
CA SER A 55 1.42 15.11 18.49
C SER A 55 0.14 14.85 19.29
N GLY A 56 -0.90 15.64 19.08
CA GLY A 56 -2.16 15.54 19.84
C GLY A 56 -2.21 16.43 21.09
N GLY A 57 -1.14 17.22 21.39
CA GLY A 57 -1.09 18.11 22.54
C GLY A 57 -1.95 19.36 22.42
N VAL A 58 -2.35 19.73 21.20
CA VAL A 58 -3.21 20.90 20.92
C VAL A 58 -4.37 20.46 20.03
N PRO A 59 -5.63 20.54 20.50
CA PRO A 59 -6.79 19.99 19.81
C PRO A 59 -7.01 20.51 18.38
N ARG A 60 -6.65 21.77 18.09
CA ARG A 60 -6.81 22.37 16.76
C ARG A 60 -5.66 22.12 15.80
N ALA A 61 -4.54 21.58 16.28
CA ALA A 61 -3.39 21.28 15.43
C ALA A 61 -3.62 19.91 14.75
N PRO A 62 -3.56 19.83 13.41
CA PRO A 62 -3.62 18.54 12.74
C PRO A 62 -2.53 17.62 13.27
N HIS A 63 -2.88 16.36 13.54
CA HIS A 63 -1.89 15.39 13.99
C HIS A 63 -0.82 15.16 12.90
N SER A 64 0.42 14.99 13.29
CA SER A 64 1.57 14.85 12.38
C SER A 64 1.40 13.72 11.35
N THR A 65 0.70 12.64 11.69
CA THR A 65 0.39 11.54 10.77
C THR A 65 -0.40 11.96 9.53
N THR A 66 -1.08 13.11 9.56
CA THR A 66 -1.85 13.64 8.42
C THR A 66 -1.00 14.44 7.44
N PHE A 67 0.20 14.85 7.82
CA PHE A 67 1.04 15.73 7.01
C PHE A 67 1.52 15.09 5.72
N SER A 68 1.82 13.79 5.73
CA SER A 68 2.20 13.06 4.52
C SER A 68 1.12 13.03 3.42
N ALA A 69 -0.12 13.41 3.76
CA ALA A 69 -1.20 13.57 2.80
C ALA A 69 -1.26 15.00 2.19
N MET A 70 -0.45 15.95 2.70
CA MET A 70 -0.41 17.35 2.25
C MET A 70 0.75 17.53 1.27
N SER A 71 0.61 18.46 0.30
CA SER A 71 1.72 18.82 -0.60
C SER A 71 2.75 19.71 0.11
N ALA A 72 4.00 19.68 -0.36
CA ALA A 72 5.05 20.56 0.15
C ALA A 72 4.69 22.04 -0.03
N ASP A 73 4.09 22.40 -1.16
CA ASP A 73 3.64 23.78 -1.42
C ASP A 73 2.59 24.23 -0.41
N TYR A 74 1.59 23.39 -0.10
CA TYR A 74 0.56 23.71 0.90
C TYR A 74 1.15 23.88 2.30
N ILE A 75 2.10 23.01 2.69
CA ILE A 75 2.77 23.13 4.00
C ILE A 75 3.61 24.41 4.03
N LEU A 76 4.34 24.73 2.95
CA LEU A 76 5.14 25.96 2.86
C LEU A 76 4.25 27.20 2.97
N GLU A 77 3.12 27.25 2.26
CA GLU A 77 2.12 28.32 2.37
C GLU A 77 1.57 28.43 3.81
N THR A 78 1.34 27.30 4.47
CA THR A 78 0.89 27.26 5.87
C THR A 78 1.96 27.82 6.82
N LEU A 79 3.25 27.51 6.60
CA LEU A 79 4.38 28.04 7.39
C LEU A 79 4.56 29.56 7.20
N ASP A 80 4.19 30.11 6.05
CA ASP A 80 4.21 31.55 5.78
C ASP A 80 2.89 32.25 6.19
N GLY A 81 1.81 31.47 6.36
CA GLY A 81 0.47 31.92 6.73
C GLY A 81 0.12 31.70 8.20
N VAL A 82 -0.80 30.75 8.46
CA VAL A 82 -1.37 30.52 9.81
C VAL A 82 -0.35 30.07 10.86
N MET A 83 0.77 29.48 10.43
CA MET A 83 1.88 29.04 11.30
C MET A 83 3.05 30.04 11.29
N SER A 84 2.90 31.23 10.71
CA SER A 84 4.01 32.21 10.54
C SER A 84 4.65 32.63 11.86
N SER A 85 3.89 32.75 12.94
CA SER A 85 4.43 33.07 14.26
C SER A 85 5.33 31.98 14.82
N GLN A 86 4.94 30.69 14.68
CA GLN A 86 5.70 29.53 15.14
C GLN A 86 6.93 29.27 14.24
N ALA A 87 6.84 29.62 12.97
CA ALA A 87 7.91 29.46 11.99
C ALA A 87 8.75 30.76 11.78
N SER A 88 8.56 31.79 12.59
CA SER A 88 9.22 33.12 12.43
C SER A 88 10.73 33.06 12.54
N HIS A 89 11.26 32.11 13.29
CA HIS A 89 12.69 31.90 13.50
C HIS A 89 13.38 31.14 12.37
N LEU A 90 12.60 30.58 11.40
CA LEU A 90 13.11 29.80 10.29
C LEU A 90 13.40 30.70 9.08
N SER A 91 14.55 30.48 8.44
CA SER A 91 14.85 31.07 7.14
C SER A 91 13.93 30.48 6.06
N LYS A 92 13.82 31.16 4.92
CA LYS A 92 13.05 30.67 3.76
C LYS A 92 13.51 29.29 3.30
N ASP A 93 14.81 29.04 3.26
CA ASP A 93 15.39 27.74 2.88
C ASP A 93 15.03 26.63 3.90
N GLN A 94 15.07 26.96 5.20
CA GLN A 94 14.66 26.04 6.25
C GLN A 94 13.17 25.70 6.19
N LYS A 95 12.30 26.68 5.87
CA LYS A 95 10.87 26.44 5.68
C LYS A 95 10.60 25.53 4.47
N ILE A 96 11.30 25.74 3.35
CA ILE A 96 11.21 24.88 2.17
C ILE A 96 11.61 23.43 2.54
N LYS A 97 12.81 23.25 3.13
CA LYS A 97 13.29 21.93 3.53
C LYS A 97 12.38 21.26 4.55
N LEU A 98 11.84 22.00 5.51
CA LEU A 98 10.89 21.49 6.48
C LEU A 98 9.58 21.06 5.81
N ALA A 99 9.06 21.86 4.86
CA ALA A 99 7.85 21.50 4.13
C ALA A 99 8.05 20.23 3.29
N GLU A 100 9.19 20.11 2.62
CA GLU A 100 9.57 18.92 1.84
C GLU A 100 9.74 17.70 2.76
N PHE A 101 10.39 17.87 3.91
CA PHE A 101 10.57 16.83 4.92
C PHE A 101 9.23 16.29 5.44
N ILE A 102 8.31 17.18 5.85
CA ILE A 102 7.03 16.83 6.46
C ILE A 102 6.08 16.17 5.44
N SER A 103 6.01 16.72 4.22
CA SER A 103 5.12 16.22 3.17
C SER A 103 5.65 14.93 2.52
N GLY A 104 6.96 14.74 2.56
CA GLY A 104 7.64 13.74 1.76
C GLY A 104 7.62 14.03 0.25
N GLY A 105 7.49 15.30 -0.15
CA GLY A 105 7.52 15.73 -1.55
C GLY A 105 8.33 17.00 -1.70
N SER A 106 8.61 17.45 -2.93
CA SER A 106 9.33 18.70 -3.18
C SER A 106 8.39 19.87 -3.48
N VAL A 107 8.82 21.06 -3.09
CA VAL A 107 8.18 22.32 -3.48
C VAL A 107 8.27 22.49 -5.00
N SER A 108 7.16 22.87 -5.64
CA SER A 108 7.02 22.91 -7.11
C SER A 108 8.10 23.71 -7.83
N SER A 109 8.62 24.78 -7.20
CA SER A 109 9.68 25.61 -7.78
C SER A 109 11.04 24.90 -7.91
N ASN A 110 11.24 23.77 -7.23
CA ASN A 110 12.50 23.02 -7.17
C ASN A 110 12.47 21.73 -7.99
N ILE A 111 11.35 21.45 -8.69
CA ILE A 111 11.18 20.21 -9.43
C ILE A 111 11.87 20.31 -10.80
N GLN A 112 12.86 19.46 -11.03
CA GLN A 112 13.46 19.24 -12.34
C GLN A 112 12.59 18.30 -13.17
N GLU A 113 12.34 18.66 -14.45
CA GLU A 113 11.58 17.81 -15.36
C GLU A 113 12.36 16.55 -15.76
N PRO A 114 11.68 15.41 -15.95
CA PRO A 114 12.33 14.19 -16.40
C PRO A 114 12.63 14.27 -17.90
N ASP A 115 13.49 13.35 -18.40
CA ASP A 115 13.84 13.28 -19.81
C ASP A 115 12.65 12.87 -20.67
N PHE A 116 12.27 13.74 -21.60
CA PHE A 116 11.33 13.40 -22.65
C PHE A 116 12.04 12.67 -23.81
N CYS A 117 11.30 11.79 -24.46
CA CYS A 117 11.84 11.03 -25.59
C CYS A 117 12.27 11.96 -26.75
N LYS A 118 13.42 11.68 -27.34
CA LYS A 118 13.89 12.34 -28.56
C LYS A 118 12.90 12.09 -29.71
N LYS A 119 12.96 12.94 -30.75
CA LYS A 119 12.02 12.88 -31.90
C LYS A 119 11.93 11.50 -32.54
N GLU A 120 13.04 10.79 -32.65
CA GLU A 120 13.10 9.46 -33.26
C GLU A 120 12.20 8.45 -32.50
N ILE A 121 12.20 8.50 -31.19
CA ILE A 121 11.36 7.64 -30.33
C ILE A 121 9.94 8.19 -30.25
N SER A 122 9.77 9.51 -30.07
CA SER A 122 8.45 10.16 -30.00
C SER A 122 7.62 9.94 -31.26
N ASN A 123 8.26 9.85 -32.43
CA ASN A 123 7.62 9.58 -33.70
C ASN A 123 7.25 8.10 -33.90
N THR A 124 7.79 7.18 -33.10
CA THR A 124 7.39 5.77 -33.17
C THR A 124 6.01 5.60 -32.57
N LYS A 125 5.12 4.91 -33.28
CA LYS A 125 3.77 4.63 -32.78
C LYS A 125 3.84 3.75 -31.52
N ILE A 126 3.02 4.08 -30.52
CA ILE A 126 2.75 3.17 -29.42
C ILE A 126 2.07 1.93 -29.99
N LYS A 127 2.63 0.76 -29.67
CA LYS A 127 2.10 -0.55 -30.08
C LYS A 127 1.73 -1.33 -28.82
N PHE A 128 0.54 -1.89 -28.82
CA PHE A 128 0.08 -2.76 -27.74
C PHE A 128 0.26 -4.22 -28.14
N ASP A 129 0.70 -5.04 -27.19
CA ASP A 129 0.91 -6.47 -27.37
C ASP A 129 0.30 -7.23 -26.19
N ALA A 130 -0.70 -8.05 -26.46
CA ALA A 130 -1.35 -8.85 -25.42
C ALA A 130 -0.49 -10.01 -24.89
N LYS A 131 0.52 -10.47 -25.67
CA LYS A 131 1.37 -11.61 -25.26
C LYS A 131 2.39 -11.24 -24.18
N ASN A 132 2.94 -10.01 -24.28
CA ASN A 132 3.96 -9.48 -23.38
C ASN A 132 3.41 -8.27 -22.65
N SER A 133 2.30 -8.46 -21.92
CA SER A 133 1.65 -7.38 -21.20
C SER A 133 1.43 -7.72 -19.73
N TYR A 134 1.34 -6.67 -18.93
CA TYR A 134 0.90 -6.69 -17.54
C TYR A 134 -0.01 -5.47 -17.36
N ASN A 135 -1.27 -5.58 -17.79
CA ASN A 135 -2.14 -4.43 -18.10
C ASN A 135 -2.80 -3.79 -16.87
N GLN A 136 -2.72 -4.40 -15.70
CA GLN A 136 -3.50 -3.99 -14.53
C GLN A 136 -2.90 -4.59 -13.25
N TRP A 137 -3.38 -4.16 -12.09
CA TRP A 137 -3.12 -4.88 -10.85
C TRP A 137 -3.49 -6.36 -11.00
N GLY A 138 -2.66 -7.23 -10.43
CA GLY A 138 -2.94 -8.66 -10.36
C GLY A 138 -2.70 -9.44 -11.65
N TYR A 139 -2.23 -8.81 -12.72
CA TYR A 139 -1.96 -9.42 -14.03
C TYR A 139 -3.24 -9.78 -14.81
N ASP A 140 -4.18 -10.51 -14.21
CA ASP A 140 -5.44 -10.96 -14.78
C ASP A 140 -6.66 -10.53 -13.92
N LYS A 141 -7.85 -10.89 -14.35
CA LYS A 141 -9.10 -10.55 -13.66
C LYS A 141 -9.28 -11.29 -12.33
N GLN A 142 -8.57 -12.40 -12.13
CA GLN A 142 -8.57 -13.20 -10.91
C GLN A 142 -7.52 -12.77 -9.89
N ASN A 143 -6.69 -11.76 -10.21
CA ASN A 143 -5.60 -11.27 -9.38
C ASN A 143 -4.50 -12.30 -9.08
N THR A 144 -4.26 -13.25 -10.00
CA THR A 144 -3.29 -14.33 -9.77
C THR A 144 -1.85 -13.84 -9.63
N ARG A 145 -1.52 -12.67 -10.18
CA ARG A 145 -0.15 -12.13 -10.28
C ARG A 145 0.85 -13.12 -10.87
N ARG A 146 0.35 -14.10 -11.61
CA ARG A 146 1.15 -15.10 -12.33
C ARG A 146 1.41 -14.61 -13.75
N ALA A 147 2.55 -13.99 -13.96
CA ALA A 147 2.92 -13.40 -15.23
C ALA A 147 3.49 -14.43 -16.21
N LYS A 148 3.21 -14.23 -17.49
CA LYS A 148 3.96 -14.89 -18.58
C LYS A 148 5.27 -14.16 -18.80
N SER A 149 6.39 -14.89 -18.76
CA SER A 149 7.72 -14.28 -18.85
C SER A 149 8.72 -15.26 -19.47
N ASN A 150 9.78 -14.70 -20.04
CA ASN A 150 10.97 -15.43 -20.43
C ASN A 150 12.01 -15.51 -19.28
N ILE A 151 11.83 -14.72 -18.21
CA ILE A 151 12.62 -14.83 -16.98
C ILE A 151 12.19 -16.12 -16.26
N ASN A 152 13.15 -16.97 -15.95
CA ASN A 152 12.95 -18.27 -15.35
C ASN A 152 14.11 -18.63 -14.40
N SER A 153 14.04 -19.78 -13.75
CA SER A 153 15.04 -20.21 -12.76
C SER A 153 16.44 -20.40 -13.32
N GLN A 154 16.60 -20.63 -14.63
CA GLN A 154 17.89 -20.86 -15.26
C GLN A 154 18.61 -19.56 -15.61
N ASN A 155 17.86 -18.50 -15.99
CA ASN A 155 18.41 -17.23 -16.46
C ASN A 155 18.27 -16.05 -15.49
N ALA A 156 17.58 -16.22 -14.36
CA ALA A 156 17.38 -15.16 -13.38
C ALA A 156 18.70 -14.48 -12.91
N LYS A 157 19.79 -15.25 -12.85
CA LYS A 157 21.11 -14.71 -12.47
C LYS A 157 21.72 -13.74 -13.49
N ASN A 158 21.21 -13.71 -14.73
CA ASN A 158 21.71 -12.87 -15.83
C ASN A 158 20.91 -11.54 -15.93
N ILE A 159 20.14 -11.17 -14.91
CA ILE A 159 19.35 -9.95 -14.89
C ILE A 159 20.24 -8.76 -14.53
N GLU A 160 20.19 -7.70 -15.36
CA GLU A 160 20.89 -6.43 -15.15
C GLU A 160 19.94 -5.24 -15.28
N ILE A 161 20.34 -4.08 -14.72
CA ILE A 161 19.62 -2.82 -14.91
C ILE A 161 19.65 -2.44 -16.38
N LYS A 162 18.46 -2.16 -16.95
CA LYS A 162 18.32 -1.62 -18.30
C LYS A 162 18.28 -0.09 -18.28
N TRP A 163 17.44 0.47 -17.45
CA TRP A 163 17.28 1.90 -17.21
C TRP A 163 16.59 2.17 -15.87
N VAL A 164 16.70 3.40 -15.40
CA VAL A 164 16.02 3.91 -14.21
C VAL A 164 15.26 5.19 -14.56
N PHE A 165 14.00 5.28 -14.19
CA PHE A 165 13.20 6.48 -14.26
C PHE A 165 13.02 7.06 -12.85
N ALA A 166 13.41 8.32 -12.63
CA ALA A 166 13.21 9.00 -11.37
C ALA A 166 11.95 9.89 -11.42
N PHE A 167 11.06 9.73 -10.44
CA PHE A 167 9.89 10.58 -10.30
C PHE A 167 10.31 11.94 -9.76
N PRO A 168 10.10 13.05 -10.51
CA PRO A 168 10.51 14.37 -10.09
C PRO A 168 9.84 14.82 -8.79
N GLY A 169 10.64 15.27 -7.83
CA GLY A 169 10.17 15.79 -6.56
C GLY A 169 9.49 14.77 -5.64
N ALA A 170 9.59 13.47 -5.94
CA ALA A 170 8.97 12.41 -5.14
C ALA A 170 9.96 11.83 -4.12
N THR A 171 9.42 11.28 -3.05
CA THR A 171 10.13 10.50 -2.03
C THR A 171 9.47 9.14 -1.80
N ARG A 172 8.39 8.87 -2.56
CA ARG A 172 7.69 7.58 -2.58
C ARG A 172 7.20 7.26 -3.99
N SER A 173 7.42 6.02 -4.42
CA SER A 173 7.03 5.49 -5.73
C SER A 173 6.06 4.35 -5.52
N ARG A 174 4.76 4.67 -5.35
CA ARG A 174 3.75 3.71 -4.90
C ARG A 174 2.93 3.07 -6.01
N SER A 175 2.91 3.66 -7.21
CA SER A 175 2.10 3.16 -8.32
C SER A 175 2.77 1.97 -9.00
N GLN A 176 2.03 0.87 -9.22
CA GLN A 176 2.54 -0.24 -10.03
C GLN A 176 2.53 0.14 -11.50
N PRO A 177 3.61 -0.13 -12.28
CA PRO A 177 3.59 0.06 -13.71
C PRO A 177 2.65 -0.93 -14.41
N SER A 178 1.94 -0.45 -15.44
CA SER A 178 1.22 -1.29 -16.39
C SER A 178 1.92 -1.26 -17.73
N VAL A 179 2.17 -2.44 -18.29
CA VAL A 179 3.06 -2.65 -19.43
C VAL A 179 2.29 -3.27 -20.59
N SER A 180 2.41 -2.71 -21.80
CA SER A 180 1.93 -3.37 -23.02
C SER A 180 2.74 -2.93 -24.23
N GLY A 181 3.20 -3.91 -25.02
CA GLY A 181 3.99 -3.65 -26.21
C GLY A 181 5.25 -2.83 -25.90
N ASN A 182 5.36 -1.62 -26.46
CA ASN A 182 6.51 -0.73 -26.31
C ASN A 182 6.27 0.45 -25.34
N VAL A 183 5.26 0.37 -24.46
CA VAL A 183 4.89 1.45 -23.54
C VAL A 183 4.63 0.95 -22.14
N ILE A 184 4.94 1.79 -21.16
CA ILE A 184 4.65 1.61 -19.74
C ILE A 184 3.85 2.81 -19.25
N TYR A 185 2.76 2.55 -18.50
CA TYR A 185 2.00 3.59 -17.83
C TYR A 185 2.17 3.48 -16.33
N ILE A 186 2.44 4.62 -15.67
CA ILE A 186 2.68 4.65 -14.23
C ILE A 186 2.28 6.00 -13.64
N GLY A 187 1.72 5.98 -12.44
CA GLY A 187 1.40 7.17 -11.69
C GLY A 187 2.54 7.64 -10.80
N GLY A 188 2.55 8.92 -10.46
CA GLY A 188 3.54 9.50 -9.56
C GLY A 188 2.92 10.22 -8.36
N GLN A 189 3.71 10.39 -7.29
CA GLN A 189 3.38 11.19 -6.12
C GLN A 189 3.10 12.66 -6.51
N ASN A 190 3.76 13.15 -7.54
CA ASN A 190 3.65 14.51 -8.06
C ASN A 190 2.38 14.77 -8.89
N SER A 191 1.36 13.93 -8.73
CA SER A 191 0.05 14.04 -9.41
C SER A 191 0.19 14.07 -10.94
N ASN A 192 0.99 13.17 -11.48
CA ASN A 192 1.09 12.94 -12.92
C ASN A 192 0.91 11.46 -13.24
N LEU A 193 0.27 11.19 -14.37
CA LEU A 193 0.30 9.92 -15.08
C LEU A 193 1.33 10.02 -16.19
N TYR A 194 2.26 9.08 -16.25
CA TYR A 194 3.32 9.01 -17.23
C TYR A 194 3.10 7.86 -18.20
N ALA A 195 3.39 8.09 -19.48
CA ALA A 195 3.68 7.03 -20.44
C ALA A 195 5.18 7.05 -20.74
N LEU A 196 5.85 5.95 -20.43
CA LEU A 196 7.28 5.78 -20.66
C LEU A 196 7.52 4.87 -21.85
N ASP A 197 8.57 5.15 -22.61
CA ASP A 197 9.07 4.21 -23.60
C ASP A 197 9.66 2.99 -22.88
N ARG A 198 9.23 1.80 -23.29
CA ARG A 198 9.65 0.56 -22.63
C ARG A 198 11.11 0.25 -22.80
N GLU A 199 11.72 0.67 -23.94
CA GLU A 199 13.11 0.37 -24.25
C GLU A 199 14.08 1.28 -23.50
N THR A 200 13.73 2.56 -23.35
CA THR A 200 14.64 3.60 -22.88
C THR A 200 14.28 4.24 -21.56
N GLY A 201 13.02 4.08 -21.10
CA GLY A 201 12.51 4.72 -19.89
C GLY A 201 12.18 6.21 -20.06
N CYS A 202 12.42 6.84 -21.23
CA CYS A 202 12.10 8.23 -21.48
C CYS A 202 10.58 8.50 -21.49
N VAL A 203 10.17 9.72 -21.17
CA VAL A 203 8.75 10.12 -21.14
C VAL A 203 8.24 10.36 -22.56
N ARG A 204 7.27 9.57 -23.01
CA ARG A 204 6.53 9.79 -24.26
C ARG A 204 5.50 10.90 -24.11
N TRP A 205 4.75 10.87 -23.01
CA TRP A 205 3.81 11.90 -22.60
C TRP A 205 3.56 11.81 -21.09
N LYS A 206 3.11 12.92 -20.50
CA LYS A 206 2.59 12.97 -19.13
C LYS A 206 1.27 13.73 -19.09
N SER A 207 0.40 13.38 -18.16
CA SER A 207 -0.91 14.03 -17.95
C SER A 207 -1.11 14.30 -16.46
N LYS A 208 -1.59 15.52 -16.15
CA LYS A 208 -1.84 15.95 -14.79
C LYS A 208 -3.09 15.27 -14.23
N THR A 209 -3.02 14.90 -12.94
CA THR A 209 -4.13 14.44 -12.11
C THR A 209 -4.36 15.43 -10.95
N GLN A 210 -5.48 15.31 -10.23
CA GLN A 210 -5.75 16.18 -9.08
C GLN A 210 -5.00 15.72 -7.83
N GLY A 211 -4.73 14.41 -7.71
CA GLY A 211 -4.00 13.81 -6.61
C GLY A 211 -2.96 12.80 -7.08
N GLU A 212 -2.15 12.32 -6.11
CA GLU A 212 -1.20 11.22 -6.32
C GLU A 212 -1.92 9.98 -6.85
N ILE A 213 -1.36 9.34 -7.88
CA ILE A 213 -1.77 8.00 -8.29
C ILE A 213 -0.87 7.00 -7.58
N ARG A 214 -1.42 6.27 -6.60
CA ARG A 214 -0.71 5.19 -5.89
C ARG A 214 -1.12 3.79 -6.33
N SER A 215 -2.17 3.69 -7.13
CA SER A 215 -2.68 2.44 -7.69
C SER A 215 -2.04 2.12 -9.04
N ALA A 216 -2.25 0.91 -9.55
CA ALA A 216 -1.86 0.57 -10.92
C ALA A 216 -2.83 1.22 -11.92
N PRO A 217 -2.35 1.95 -12.94
CA PRO A 217 -3.17 2.29 -14.09
C PRO A 217 -3.65 1.01 -14.80
N VAL A 218 -4.81 1.03 -15.42
CA VAL A 218 -5.37 -0.11 -16.17
C VAL A 218 -5.35 0.21 -17.65
N ILE A 219 -4.72 -0.66 -18.44
CA ILE A 219 -4.75 -0.58 -19.92
C ILE A 219 -5.92 -1.43 -20.42
N GLU A 220 -6.90 -0.82 -21.05
CA GLU A 220 -8.07 -1.53 -21.57
C GLU A 220 -8.36 -1.18 -23.02
N LYS A 221 -8.77 -2.18 -23.82
CA LYS A 221 -9.16 -2.02 -25.21
C LYS A 221 -10.68 -1.98 -25.34
N ILE A 222 -11.20 -0.84 -25.78
CA ILE A 222 -12.63 -0.67 -26.07
C ILE A 222 -12.80 -0.20 -27.52
N ASN A 223 -13.59 -0.92 -28.31
CA ASN A 223 -13.88 -0.57 -29.71
C ASN A 223 -12.62 -0.29 -30.55
N ASN A 224 -11.61 -1.14 -30.47
CA ASN A 224 -10.30 -1.02 -31.14
C ASN A 224 -9.37 0.12 -30.67
N ASN A 225 -9.81 0.98 -29.76
CA ASN A 225 -8.98 2.00 -29.13
C ASN A 225 -8.49 1.53 -27.76
N TYR A 226 -7.32 2.00 -27.35
CA TYR A 226 -6.77 1.71 -26.03
C TYR A 226 -6.91 2.92 -25.12
N PHE A 227 -7.34 2.67 -23.90
CA PHE A 227 -7.55 3.68 -22.87
C PHE A 227 -6.80 3.31 -21.60
N ILE A 228 -6.46 4.33 -20.83
CA ILE A 228 -5.91 4.18 -19.48
C ILE A 228 -6.95 4.63 -18.47
N TYR A 229 -7.21 3.77 -17.48
CA TYR A 229 -8.04 4.09 -16.33
C TYR A 229 -7.17 4.14 -15.08
N ALA A 230 -7.36 5.14 -14.25
CA ALA A 230 -6.62 5.30 -13.01
C ALA A 230 -7.48 5.96 -11.94
N GLY A 231 -7.22 5.62 -10.68
CA GLY A 231 -7.76 6.30 -9.52
C GLY A 231 -6.69 7.11 -8.81
N ASP A 232 -7.04 8.28 -8.25
CA ASP A 232 -6.11 9.09 -7.48
C ASP A 232 -6.45 9.16 -5.98
N TYR A 233 -5.53 9.73 -5.20
CA TYR A 233 -5.64 9.87 -3.76
C TYR A 233 -6.60 11.00 -3.31
N GLU A 234 -7.20 11.75 -4.25
CA GLU A 234 -8.25 12.74 -4.03
C GLU A 234 -9.65 12.22 -4.41
N GLY A 235 -9.77 10.90 -4.65
CA GLY A 235 -11.05 10.25 -4.94
C GLY A 235 -11.58 10.51 -6.34
N ASN A 236 -10.71 10.66 -7.33
CA ASN A 236 -11.11 10.80 -8.73
C ASN A 236 -10.76 9.55 -9.52
N VAL A 237 -11.62 9.19 -10.48
CA VAL A 237 -11.36 8.18 -11.51
C VAL A 237 -11.23 8.89 -12.85
N TYR A 238 -10.22 8.49 -13.61
CA TYR A 238 -9.88 9.08 -14.90
C TYR A 238 -9.95 8.07 -16.03
N LYS A 239 -10.28 8.57 -17.21
CA LYS A 239 -10.06 7.88 -18.48
C LYS A 239 -9.21 8.76 -19.39
N TYR A 240 -8.10 8.20 -19.87
CA TYR A 240 -7.21 8.84 -20.82
C TYR A 240 -7.14 8.06 -22.12
N ASP A 241 -6.93 8.76 -23.24
CA ASP A 241 -6.46 8.14 -24.47
C ASP A 241 -5.04 7.62 -24.25
N ALA A 242 -4.81 6.34 -24.52
CA ALA A 242 -3.53 5.70 -24.20
C ALA A 242 -2.38 6.16 -25.12
N LEU A 243 -2.69 6.64 -26.34
CA LEU A 243 -1.68 7.08 -27.31
C LEU A 243 -1.18 8.50 -27.00
N THR A 244 -2.09 9.37 -26.58
CA THR A 244 -1.84 10.82 -26.48
C THR A 244 -1.77 11.35 -25.05
N GLY A 245 -2.31 10.61 -24.07
CA GLY A 245 -2.48 11.08 -22.70
C GLY A 245 -3.61 12.10 -22.54
N GLN A 246 -4.42 12.34 -23.58
CA GLN A 246 -5.55 13.24 -23.47
C GLN A 246 -6.56 12.71 -22.48
N ASN A 247 -6.94 13.53 -21.49
CA ASN A 247 -8.03 13.23 -20.58
C ASN A 247 -9.36 13.23 -21.34
N ILE A 248 -10.10 12.12 -21.29
CA ILE A 248 -11.39 11.97 -21.94
C ILE A 248 -12.51 12.34 -20.99
N TRP A 249 -12.43 11.84 -19.75
CA TRP A 249 -13.31 12.23 -18.67
C TRP A 249 -12.64 12.02 -17.31
N THR A 250 -13.13 12.75 -16.33
CA THR A 250 -12.79 12.63 -14.90
C THR A 250 -14.08 12.53 -14.10
N LYS A 251 -14.18 11.50 -13.27
CA LYS A 251 -15.31 11.31 -12.34
C LYS A 251 -14.80 11.52 -10.92
N SER A 252 -15.31 12.55 -10.24
CA SER A 252 -15.09 12.73 -8.81
C SER A 252 -16.05 11.86 -8.01
N LEU A 253 -15.51 11.07 -7.09
CA LEU A 253 -16.28 10.20 -6.18
C LEU A 253 -16.52 10.86 -4.83
N ARG A 254 -16.54 12.20 -4.78
CA ARG A 254 -16.68 12.96 -3.52
C ARG A 254 -18.09 12.90 -2.93
N TYR A 255 -18.68 11.67 -2.84
CA TYR A 255 -19.85 11.43 -2.00
C TYR A 255 -19.53 11.58 -0.51
N HIS A 256 -18.23 11.52 -0.17
CA HIS A 256 -17.69 11.78 1.16
C HIS A 256 -16.40 12.62 1.03
N PRO A 257 -16.16 13.65 1.88
CA PRO A 257 -15.02 14.56 1.73
C PRO A 257 -13.66 13.90 1.97
N ARG A 258 -13.64 12.71 2.58
CA ARG A 258 -12.43 11.96 2.93
C ARG A 258 -12.15 10.76 2.04
N VAL A 259 -12.93 10.56 0.97
CA VAL A 259 -12.71 9.45 0.06
C VAL A 259 -11.33 9.53 -0.60
N ILE A 260 -10.66 8.37 -0.69
CA ILE A 260 -9.39 8.18 -1.41
C ILE A 260 -9.45 6.87 -2.18
N LEU A 261 -8.66 6.75 -3.25
CA LEU A 261 -8.51 5.48 -3.96
C LEU A 261 -7.12 4.90 -3.69
N THR A 262 -7.09 3.84 -2.88
CA THR A 262 -5.88 3.11 -2.51
C THR A 262 -5.68 1.88 -3.39
N GLY A 263 -6.73 1.06 -3.54
CA GLY A 263 -6.77 -0.08 -4.45
C GLY A 263 -6.84 0.35 -5.90
N SER A 264 -6.28 -0.46 -6.79
CA SER A 264 -6.42 -0.25 -8.22
C SER A 264 -7.84 -0.54 -8.67
N VAL A 265 -8.39 0.29 -9.53
CA VAL A 265 -9.67 0.01 -10.18
C VAL A 265 -9.54 -1.28 -11.01
N ARG A 266 -10.66 -1.97 -11.23
CA ARG A 266 -10.74 -3.11 -12.13
C ARG A 266 -11.63 -2.76 -13.31
N VAL A 267 -11.11 -2.88 -14.53
CA VAL A 267 -11.93 -2.73 -15.73
C VAL A 267 -12.20 -4.11 -16.32
N TYR A 268 -13.45 -4.43 -16.50
CA TYR A 268 -13.88 -5.69 -17.09
C TYR A 268 -15.25 -5.54 -17.74
N ASP A 269 -15.40 -6.02 -18.97
CA ASP A 269 -16.64 -5.98 -19.76
C ASP A 269 -17.30 -4.58 -19.79
N LYS A 270 -16.49 -3.54 -20.06
CA LYS A 270 -16.88 -2.12 -20.10
C LYS A 270 -17.39 -1.55 -18.78
N VAL A 271 -17.16 -2.24 -17.66
CA VAL A 271 -17.47 -1.76 -16.32
C VAL A 271 -16.18 -1.52 -15.55
N ILE A 272 -16.12 -0.41 -14.82
CA ILE A 272 -15.03 -0.09 -13.89
C ILE A 272 -15.54 -0.37 -12.48
N TYR A 273 -14.92 -1.31 -11.77
CA TYR A 273 -15.19 -1.57 -10.37
C TYR A 273 -14.16 -0.79 -9.52
N VAL A 274 -14.64 0.19 -8.78
CA VAL A 274 -13.83 1.13 -8.00
C VAL A 274 -13.92 0.77 -6.52
N PRO A 275 -12.80 0.38 -5.89
CA PRO A 275 -12.78 0.14 -4.45
C PRO A 275 -12.80 1.48 -3.69
N LEU A 276 -13.67 1.59 -2.70
CA LEU A 276 -13.90 2.81 -1.94
C LEU A 276 -13.18 2.76 -0.59
N SER A 277 -12.20 3.63 -0.41
CA SER A 277 -11.43 3.81 0.82
C SER A 277 -11.45 5.27 1.28
N SER A 278 -10.93 5.55 2.46
CA SER A 278 -10.99 6.89 3.05
C SER A 278 -9.78 7.13 3.94
N ARG A 279 -9.46 8.40 4.17
CA ARG A 279 -8.50 8.82 5.20
C ARG A 279 -9.17 9.22 6.52
N GLU A 280 -10.48 8.98 6.67
CA GLU A 280 -11.21 9.32 7.90
C GLU A 280 -10.71 8.54 9.12
N TRP A 281 -10.11 7.33 8.90
CA TRP A 281 -9.41 6.59 9.94
C TRP A 281 -8.31 7.42 10.65
N ALA A 282 -7.64 8.34 9.91
CA ALA A 282 -6.63 9.24 10.48
C ALA A 282 -7.26 10.43 11.19
N ASP A 283 -8.40 10.95 10.68
CA ASP A 283 -9.12 12.07 11.28
C ASP A 283 -9.72 11.70 12.66
N GLY A 284 -9.94 10.40 12.93
CA GLY A 284 -10.37 9.89 14.23
C GLY A 284 -9.43 10.27 15.39
N ALA A 285 -8.15 10.55 15.09
CA ALA A 285 -7.19 11.08 16.08
C ALA A 285 -7.38 12.56 16.40
N ASN A 286 -8.19 13.30 15.62
CA ASN A 286 -8.44 14.72 15.84
C ASN A 286 -9.60 14.89 16.84
N PRO A 287 -9.36 15.39 18.06
CA PRO A 287 -10.38 15.52 19.08
C PRO A 287 -11.49 16.52 18.72
N ASP A 288 -11.26 17.42 17.76
CA ASP A 288 -12.26 18.37 17.26
C ASP A 288 -13.10 17.85 16.08
N TYR A 289 -12.80 16.65 15.58
CA TYR A 289 -13.52 16.01 14.47
C TYR A 289 -14.72 15.19 14.96
N GLU A 290 -15.90 15.44 14.39
CA GLU A 290 -17.06 14.54 14.59
C GLU A 290 -16.84 13.27 13.76
N CYS A 291 -16.34 12.22 14.37
CA CYS A 291 -15.97 10.98 13.71
C CYS A 291 -17.04 9.91 13.90
N CYS A 292 -17.35 9.10 12.93
CA CYS A 292 -16.98 9.06 11.53
C CYS A 292 -18.21 8.75 10.70
N THR A 293 -18.21 9.09 9.41
CA THR A 293 -19.41 8.89 8.57
C THR A 293 -19.14 8.14 7.28
N PHE A 294 -17.88 7.86 6.97
CA PHE A 294 -17.48 7.12 5.78
C PHE A 294 -18.01 5.70 5.80
N ARG A 295 -18.39 5.22 4.64
CA ARG A 295 -18.72 3.80 4.38
C ARG A 295 -17.92 3.32 3.18
N GLY A 296 -17.09 2.29 3.38
CA GLY A 296 -16.39 1.58 2.32
C GLY A 296 -17.33 0.85 1.37
N GLY A 297 -16.77 0.22 0.35
CA GLY A 297 -17.56 -0.55 -0.61
C GLY A 297 -16.96 -0.61 -2.00
N VAL A 298 -17.80 -0.88 -2.99
CA VAL A 298 -17.45 -0.90 -4.40
C VAL A 298 -18.48 -0.09 -5.19
N MET A 299 -17.97 0.81 -6.06
CA MET A 299 -18.79 1.53 -7.04
C MET A 299 -18.50 0.98 -8.44
N ALA A 300 -19.53 0.70 -9.22
CA ALA A 300 -19.40 0.35 -10.62
C ALA A 300 -19.71 1.55 -11.50
N LEU A 301 -18.82 1.83 -12.46
CA LEU A 301 -18.97 2.90 -13.42
C LEU A 301 -18.98 2.31 -14.84
N ASP A 302 -19.72 2.92 -15.75
CA ASP A 302 -19.59 2.65 -17.19
C ASP A 302 -18.21 3.11 -17.69
N ALA A 303 -17.43 2.24 -18.29
CA ALA A 303 -16.09 2.55 -18.75
C ALA A 303 -16.04 3.50 -19.96
N ILE A 304 -17.15 3.71 -20.65
CA ILE A 304 -17.23 4.64 -21.78
C ILE A 304 -17.52 6.05 -21.28
N THR A 305 -18.57 6.19 -20.45
CA THR A 305 -19.12 7.49 -20.05
C THR A 305 -18.64 7.98 -18.67
N GLY A 306 -18.20 7.08 -17.78
CA GLY A 306 -17.90 7.38 -16.38
C GLY A 306 -19.15 7.53 -15.50
N GLU A 307 -20.34 7.20 -16.01
CA GLU A 307 -21.57 7.23 -15.24
C GLU A 307 -21.65 6.08 -14.25
N GLU A 308 -22.24 6.34 -13.09
CA GLU A 308 -22.45 5.34 -12.04
C GLU A 308 -23.54 4.36 -12.47
N LEU A 309 -23.20 3.07 -12.40
CA LEU A 309 -24.14 1.97 -12.65
C LEU A 309 -24.81 1.51 -11.35
N TRP A 310 -23.99 1.32 -10.32
CA TRP A 310 -24.44 0.98 -8.97
C TRP A 310 -23.33 1.25 -7.94
N THR A 311 -23.71 1.40 -6.67
CA THR A 311 -22.80 1.46 -5.53
C THR A 311 -23.25 0.50 -4.44
N THR A 312 -22.34 -0.36 -3.99
CA THR A 312 -22.54 -1.26 -2.85
C THR A 312 -21.66 -0.81 -1.69
N TYR A 313 -22.29 -0.37 -0.62
CA TYR A 313 -21.57 -0.05 0.60
C TYR A 313 -21.33 -1.30 1.45
N SER A 314 -20.14 -1.42 2.02
CA SER A 314 -19.81 -2.48 2.99
C SER A 314 -20.69 -2.39 4.25
N ILE A 315 -21.07 -1.18 4.64
CA ILE A 315 -22.05 -0.92 5.71
C ILE A 315 -23.34 -0.41 5.06
N PRO A 316 -24.46 -1.15 5.11
CA PRO A 316 -25.68 -0.78 4.37
C PRO A 316 -26.38 0.48 4.90
N VAL A 317 -26.22 0.79 6.18
CA VAL A 317 -26.90 1.93 6.82
C VAL A 317 -25.95 3.11 7.02
N PRO A 318 -26.43 4.37 6.85
CA PRO A 318 -25.62 5.54 7.17
C PRO A 318 -25.31 5.65 8.65
N ALA A 319 -24.15 6.21 8.97
CA ALA A 319 -23.77 6.52 10.35
C ALA A 319 -24.71 7.56 10.98
N LYS A 320 -24.99 7.40 12.26
CA LYS A 320 -25.78 8.32 13.07
C LYS A 320 -25.20 8.40 14.49
N HIS A 321 -25.51 9.47 15.21
CA HIS A 321 -25.12 9.59 16.61
C HIS A 321 -25.87 8.60 17.48
N LEU A 322 -25.16 7.71 18.17
CA LEU A 322 -25.73 6.69 19.06
C LEU A 322 -25.69 7.08 20.55
N GLY A 323 -25.24 8.29 20.88
CA GLY A 323 -25.12 8.81 22.23
C GLY A 323 -23.68 8.91 22.75
N ASP A 324 -22.70 8.42 22.01
CA ASP A 324 -21.28 8.48 22.39
C ASP A 324 -20.62 9.79 21.94
N TYR A 325 -19.68 10.29 22.75
CA TYR A 325 -18.88 11.49 22.51
C TYR A 325 -17.41 11.16 22.74
N ASN A 326 -16.54 11.87 22.02
CA ASN A 326 -15.10 11.81 22.32
C ASN A 326 -14.75 12.69 23.54
N GLU A 327 -13.47 12.73 23.91
CA GLU A 327 -12.95 13.44 25.09
C GLU A 327 -13.12 14.96 25.00
N SER A 328 -13.30 15.52 23.80
CA SER A 328 -13.59 16.94 23.55
C SER A 328 -15.09 17.23 23.40
N GLY A 329 -15.96 16.26 23.67
CA GLY A 329 -17.41 16.43 23.58
C GLY A 329 -17.95 16.47 22.15
N LYS A 330 -17.17 16.02 21.13
CA LYS A 330 -17.64 15.86 19.76
C LYS A 330 -18.38 14.54 19.60
N LYS A 331 -19.42 14.53 18.77
CA LYS A 331 -20.22 13.33 18.53
C LYS A 331 -19.40 12.25 17.86
N ILE A 332 -19.56 11.02 18.33
CA ILE A 332 -19.15 9.81 17.64
C ILE A 332 -20.35 9.28 16.85
N LEU A 333 -20.13 9.04 15.55
CA LEU A 333 -21.15 8.62 14.61
C LEU A 333 -20.86 7.18 14.17
N ALA A 334 -21.87 6.31 14.17
CA ALA A 334 -21.71 4.89 13.88
C ALA A 334 -22.97 4.32 13.19
N PRO A 335 -22.84 3.17 12.46
CA PRO A 335 -21.59 2.49 12.09
C PRO A 335 -20.84 3.21 10.97
N SER A 336 -19.51 3.11 10.96
CA SER A 336 -18.65 3.78 9.97
C SER A 336 -17.37 2.98 9.68
N GLY A 337 -16.69 3.30 8.58
CA GLY A 337 -15.45 2.64 8.18
C GLY A 337 -15.67 1.52 7.18
N VAL A 338 -15.07 0.37 7.44
CA VAL A 338 -15.09 -0.85 6.61
C VAL A 338 -14.64 -0.54 5.17
N PRO A 339 -13.44 0.07 5.00
CA PRO A 339 -12.94 0.47 3.69
C PRO A 339 -12.64 -0.75 2.81
N VAL A 340 -12.77 -0.57 1.49
CA VAL A 340 -12.19 -1.48 0.49
C VAL A 340 -11.00 -0.77 -0.13
N TRP A 341 -9.77 -1.25 0.18
CA TRP A 341 -8.53 -0.63 -0.28
C TRP A 341 -7.61 -1.56 -1.09
N ASN A 342 -8.11 -2.73 -1.44
CA ASN A 342 -7.54 -3.70 -2.37
C ASN A 342 -8.24 -3.66 -3.73
N SER A 343 -7.64 -4.32 -4.74
CA SER A 343 -8.20 -4.34 -6.10
C SER A 343 -9.22 -5.46 -6.23
N PRO A 344 -10.41 -5.19 -6.82
CA PRO A 344 -11.47 -6.19 -6.98
C PRO A 344 -11.06 -7.39 -7.83
N THR A 345 -11.53 -8.58 -7.47
CA THR A 345 -11.35 -9.84 -8.20
C THR A 345 -12.64 -10.21 -8.90
N ILE A 346 -12.58 -10.56 -10.19
CA ILE A 346 -13.74 -10.89 -10.99
C ILE A 346 -13.93 -12.42 -11.11
N ASP A 347 -15.11 -12.87 -10.80
CA ASP A 347 -15.59 -14.23 -11.03
C ASP A 347 -16.74 -14.23 -12.02
N ASP A 348 -16.45 -14.56 -13.26
CA ASP A 348 -17.46 -14.62 -14.32
C ASP A 348 -18.37 -15.81 -14.21
N GLU A 349 -17.85 -16.94 -13.73
CA GLU A 349 -18.63 -18.19 -13.63
C GLU A 349 -19.82 -18.01 -12.68
N ARG A 350 -19.60 -17.20 -11.60
CA ARG A 350 -20.63 -16.96 -10.55
C ARG A 350 -21.26 -15.57 -10.63
N ASN A 351 -20.85 -14.75 -11.62
CA ASN A 351 -21.28 -13.36 -11.75
C ASN A 351 -20.99 -12.53 -10.48
N LEU A 352 -19.80 -12.69 -9.88
CA LEU A 352 -19.41 -12.06 -8.62
C LEU A 352 -18.16 -11.19 -8.77
N VAL A 353 -18.07 -10.20 -7.88
CA VAL A 353 -16.87 -9.42 -7.58
C VAL A 353 -16.50 -9.69 -6.11
N TYR A 354 -15.25 -10.09 -5.87
CA TYR A 354 -14.74 -10.28 -4.52
C TYR A 354 -13.83 -9.15 -4.11
N VAL A 355 -13.98 -8.69 -2.86
CA VAL A 355 -13.12 -7.68 -2.22
C VAL A 355 -12.88 -8.04 -0.76
N GLY A 356 -11.72 -7.66 -0.25
CA GLY A 356 -11.43 -7.65 1.18
C GLY A 356 -11.83 -6.32 1.80
N THR A 357 -12.20 -6.32 3.07
CA THR A 357 -12.55 -5.12 3.83
C THR A 357 -11.58 -4.89 4.98
N GLY A 358 -11.49 -3.66 5.41
CA GLY A 358 -10.79 -3.26 6.62
C GLY A 358 -11.72 -3.11 7.82
N GLU A 359 -11.20 -2.48 8.83
CA GLU A 359 -11.78 -2.25 10.14
C GLU A 359 -12.98 -1.28 10.13
N SER A 360 -13.81 -1.34 11.15
CA SER A 360 -14.73 -0.25 11.47
C SER A 360 -13.97 0.92 12.10
N TYR A 361 -14.40 2.17 11.85
CA TYR A 361 -13.74 3.36 12.44
C TYR A 361 -14.35 3.74 13.79
N THR A 362 -15.54 3.26 14.09
CA THR A 362 -16.29 3.59 15.32
C THR A 362 -17.03 2.36 15.85
N SER A 363 -17.33 2.36 17.15
CA SER A 363 -18.12 1.33 17.82
C SER A 363 -19.64 1.49 17.57
N PRO A 364 -20.39 0.37 17.43
CA PRO A 364 -19.92 -1.01 17.39
C PRO A 364 -19.31 -1.38 16.04
N ALA A 365 -18.36 -2.32 16.05
CA ALA A 365 -17.79 -2.89 14.83
C ALA A 365 -18.87 -3.55 13.97
N ALA A 366 -18.81 -3.34 12.66
CA ALA A 366 -19.76 -3.91 11.72
C ALA A 366 -19.46 -5.39 11.43
N ASP A 367 -20.49 -6.17 11.08
CA ASP A 367 -20.36 -7.60 10.71
C ASP A 367 -19.63 -7.81 9.39
N THR A 368 -19.31 -6.74 8.68
CA THR A 368 -18.58 -6.73 7.42
C THR A 368 -17.16 -6.17 7.53
N SER A 369 -16.72 -5.80 8.75
CA SER A 369 -15.30 -5.50 9.01
C SER A 369 -14.47 -6.77 8.93
N ASP A 370 -13.21 -6.64 8.50
CA ASP A 370 -12.29 -7.78 8.39
C ASP A 370 -12.87 -8.99 7.64
N ALA A 371 -13.53 -8.70 6.54
CA ALA A 371 -14.30 -9.69 5.79
C ALA A 371 -13.87 -9.77 4.32
N ILE A 372 -14.23 -10.87 3.68
CA ILE A 372 -14.28 -10.99 2.23
C ILE A 372 -15.74 -10.90 1.82
N LEU A 373 -16.06 -9.92 0.97
CA LEU A 373 -17.39 -9.71 0.43
C LEU A 373 -17.47 -10.24 -1.00
N ALA A 374 -18.56 -10.96 -1.30
CA ALA A 374 -18.96 -11.29 -2.66
C ALA A 374 -20.14 -10.41 -3.07
N ILE A 375 -19.95 -9.63 -4.11
CA ILE A 375 -20.90 -8.65 -4.61
C ILE A 375 -21.41 -9.11 -5.97
N ASP A 376 -22.71 -9.04 -6.24
CA ASP A 376 -23.27 -9.31 -7.58
C ASP A 376 -22.65 -8.34 -8.59
N LYS A 377 -21.97 -8.88 -9.58
CA LYS A 377 -21.23 -8.12 -10.60
C LYS A 377 -22.13 -7.21 -11.44
N SER A 378 -23.34 -7.63 -11.70
CA SER A 378 -24.28 -6.96 -12.62
C SER A 378 -25.13 -5.89 -11.95
N LYS A 379 -25.54 -6.12 -10.69
CA LYS A 379 -26.54 -5.31 -9.99
C LYS A 379 -26.00 -4.60 -8.75
N GLY A 380 -24.80 -4.99 -8.29
CA GLY A 380 -24.35 -4.68 -6.96
C GLY A 380 -25.10 -5.51 -5.90
N GLY A 381 -24.89 -5.20 -4.64
CA GLY A 381 -25.45 -5.93 -3.52
C GLY A 381 -24.59 -7.11 -3.06
N ILE A 382 -24.45 -7.24 -1.74
CA ILE A 382 -23.65 -8.30 -1.11
C ILE A 382 -24.45 -9.61 -1.20
N VAL A 383 -23.86 -10.62 -1.85
CA VAL A 383 -24.45 -11.97 -1.99
C VAL A 383 -24.10 -12.85 -0.80
N TRP A 384 -22.86 -12.73 -0.32
CA TRP A 384 -22.38 -13.36 0.90
C TRP A 384 -21.16 -12.61 1.45
N SER A 385 -20.87 -12.82 2.71
CA SER A 385 -19.66 -12.33 3.39
C SER A 385 -19.03 -13.45 4.22
N PHE A 386 -17.71 -13.43 4.28
CA PHE A 386 -16.90 -14.24 5.20
C PHE A 386 -16.14 -13.28 6.12
N GLN A 387 -16.59 -13.13 7.36
CA GLN A 387 -15.89 -12.34 8.38
C GLN A 387 -14.87 -13.23 9.10
N ALA A 388 -13.58 -12.88 8.99
CA ALA A 388 -12.51 -13.65 9.63
C ALA A 388 -12.36 -13.33 11.12
N GLN A 389 -12.77 -12.14 11.53
CA GLN A 389 -12.75 -11.67 12.92
C GLN A 389 -13.85 -10.65 13.13
N SER A 390 -14.63 -10.86 14.19
CA SER A 390 -15.61 -9.88 14.66
C SER A 390 -14.96 -8.91 15.66
N GLY A 391 -15.57 -7.72 15.79
CA GLY A 391 -15.17 -6.76 16.81
C GLY A 391 -13.87 -6.02 16.51
N ASP A 392 -13.44 -5.90 15.24
CA ASP A 392 -12.35 -5.01 14.86
C ASP A 392 -12.91 -3.63 14.53
N ALA A 393 -12.77 -2.72 15.49
CA ALA A 393 -13.00 -1.30 15.31
C ALA A 393 -11.77 -0.54 15.80
N TRP A 394 -11.21 0.26 14.90
CA TRP A 394 -9.98 0.99 15.11
C TRP A 394 -9.94 2.29 14.28
N ASN A 395 -9.28 3.29 14.81
CA ASN A 395 -8.85 4.49 14.09
C ASN A 395 -7.55 5.01 14.71
N MET A 396 -6.93 6.02 14.11
CA MET A 396 -5.66 6.57 14.59
C MET A 396 -5.73 7.11 16.03
N GLY A 397 -6.92 7.40 16.57
CA GLY A 397 -7.11 7.77 17.96
C GLY A 397 -6.71 6.67 18.96
N CYS A 398 -6.66 5.41 18.51
CA CYS A 398 -6.16 4.29 19.31
C CYS A 398 -4.63 4.24 19.43
N PHE A 399 -3.96 4.93 18.52
CA PHE A 399 -2.51 4.93 18.38
C PHE A 399 -1.83 6.06 19.17
N ILE A 400 -2.56 7.17 19.41
CA ILE A 400 -2.04 8.32 20.13
C ILE A 400 -2.15 8.14 21.66
N SER A 401 -1.40 8.92 22.42
CA SER A 401 -1.46 8.91 23.89
C SER A 401 -1.54 10.34 24.44
N PRO A 402 -2.56 10.68 25.25
CA PRO A 402 -3.68 9.81 25.62
C PRO A 402 -4.53 9.45 24.41
N LYS A 403 -5.19 8.28 24.43
CA LYS A 403 -6.14 7.88 23.39
C LYS A 403 -7.28 8.88 23.30
N SER A 404 -7.68 9.22 22.06
CA SER A 404 -8.78 10.15 21.80
C SER A 404 -9.62 9.66 20.63
N GLY A 405 -10.92 9.50 20.83
CA GLY A 405 -11.83 9.01 19.80
C GLY A 405 -11.61 7.55 19.38
N CYS A 406 -10.79 6.79 20.13
CA CYS A 406 -10.61 5.36 19.88
C CYS A 406 -11.91 4.60 20.15
N PRO A 407 -12.34 3.68 19.25
CA PRO A 407 -13.45 2.79 19.50
C PRO A 407 -13.28 1.94 20.77
N LYS A 408 -14.39 1.52 21.39
CA LYS A 408 -14.39 0.72 22.63
C LYS A 408 -13.70 -0.62 22.47
N GLU A 409 -13.74 -1.19 21.26
CA GLU A 409 -13.09 -2.45 20.91
C GLU A 409 -11.56 -2.34 20.90
N ASP A 410 -11.00 -1.16 20.61
CA ASP A 410 -9.56 -0.95 20.47
C ASP A 410 -8.90 -2.05 19.62
N GLY A 411 -9.47 -2.29 18.45
CA GLY A 411 -9.16 -3.43 17.60
C GLY A 411 -7.72 -3.44 17.08
N PRO A 412 -7.27 -4.57 16.52
CA PRO A 412 -5.88 -4.73 16.09
C PRO A 412 -5.58 -4.16 14.69
N ASP A 413 -6.56 -3.63 13.96
CA ASP A 413 -6.41 -3.18 12.57
C ASP A 413 -5.87 -4.31 11.65
N TRP A 414 -6.60 -5.42 11.60
CA TRP A 414 -6.18 -6.61 10.87
C TRP A 414 -6.91 -6.82 9.54
N ASP A 415 -6.91 -5.83 8.70
CA ASP A 415 -7.57 -5.83 7.38
C ASP A 415 -7.23 -6.99 6.47
N PHE A 416 -8.16 -7.31 5.56
CA PHE A 416 -7.86 -7.93 4.29
C PHE A 416 -7.35 -6.88 3.30
N GLY A 417 -6.09 -6.43 3.49
CA GLY A 417 -5.46 -5.43 2.62
C GLY A 417 -5.03 -5.99 1.28
N ALA A 418 -4.62 -7.25 1.25
CA ALA A 418 -4.29 -7.96 0.02
C ALA A 418 -5.55 -8.25 -0.80
N SER A 419 -5.46 -8.04 -2.13
CA SER A 419 -6.53 -8.48 -3.03
C SER A 419 -6.77 -9.97 -2.92
N THR A 420 -8.02 -10.39 -2.97
CA THR A 420 -8.37 -11.81 -3.07
C THR A 420 -7.85 -12.40 -4.38
N ILE A 421 -7.56 -13.69 -4.39
CA ILE A 421 -7.15 -14.44 -5.58
C ILE A 421 -8.15 -15.56 -5.84
N LEU A 422 -8.75 -15.57 -7.03
CA LEU A 422 -9.54 -16.71 -7.49
C LEU A 422 -8.66 -17.62 -8.33
N MET A 423 -8.39 -18.81 -7.85
CA MET A 423 -7.52 -19.78 -8.50
C MET A 423 -8.30 -21.05 -8.86
N LYS A 424 -7.97 -21.61 -10.03
CA LYS A 424 -8.38 -22.95 -10.40
C LYS A 424 -7.19 -23.90 -10.27
N THR A 425 -7.29 -24.92 -9.43
CA THR A 425 -6.22 -25.91 -9.20
C THR A 425 -6.02 -26.81 -10.42
N SER A 426 -4.91 -27.55 -10.46
CA SER A 426 -4.66 -28.57 -11.50
C SER A 426 -5.75 -29.64 -11.55
N GLU A 427 -6.43 -29.92 -10.44
CA GLU A 427 -7.57 -30.87 -10.34
C GLU A 427 -8.91 -30.23 -10.77
N GLY A 428 -8.90 -28.93 -11.14
CA GLY A 428 -10.09 -28.23 -11.63
C GLY A 428 -10.96 -27.60 -10.54
N ARG A 429 -10.56 -27.64 -9.26
CA ARG A 429 -11.28 -26.99 -8.16
C ARG A 429 -11.04 -25.49 -8.11
N ASN A 430 -12.11 -24.71 -7.96
CA ASN A 430 -12.00 -23.28 -7.71
C ASN A 430 -11.77 -23.02 -6.21
N ILE A 431 -10.79 -22.17 -5.86
CA ILE A 431 -10.51 -21.73 -4.50
C ILE A 431 -10.33 -20.20 -4.50
N LEU A 432 -10.97 -19.53 -3.56
CA LEU A 432 -10.81 -18.10 -3.31
C LEU A 432 -9.88 -17.91 -2.10
N PHE A 433 -8.74 -17.26 -2.33
CA PHE A 433 -7.79 -16.95 -1.27
C PHE A 433 -7.92 -15.52 -0.77
N GLY A 434 -7.71 -15.33 0.54
CA GLY A 434 -7.55 -14.03 1.18
C GLY A 434 -6.36 -14.02 2.12
N GLY A 435 -5.54 -12.98 2.03
CA GLY A 435 -4.43 -12.74 2.93
C GLY A 435 -4.73 -11.55 3.84
N ARG A 436 -4.29 -11.60 5.11
CA ARG A 436 -4.69 -10.66 6.16
C ARG A 436 -3.50 -10.14 6.95
N LYS A 437 -3.56 -8.87 7.41
CA LYS A 437 -2.55 -8.25 8.29
C LYS A 437 -2.28 -9.06 9.57
N SER A 438 -3.22 -9.90 10.00
CA SER A 438 -3.03 -10.83 11.13
C SER A 438 -2.00 -11.94 10.90
N GLY A 439 -1.46 -12.06 9.69
CA GLY A 439 -0.56 -13.14 9.28
C GLY A 439 -1.28 -14.44 8.90
N HIS A 440 -2.59 -14.40 8.71
CA HIS A 440 -3.36 -15.55 8.24
C HIS A 440 -3.56 -15.51 6.72
N VAL A 441 -3.53 -16.69 6.11
CA VAL A 441 -4.04 -16.98 4.78
C VAL A 441 -5.28 -17.85 4.92
N TYR A 442 -6.34 -17.49 4.19
CA TYR A 442 -7.62 -18.20 4.17
C TYR A 442 -7.88 -18.76 2.77
N ALA A 443 -8.41 -19.95 2.71
CA ALA A 443 -8.94 -20.57 1.49
C ALA A 443 -10.44 -20.78 1.66
N LEU A 444 -11.22 -20.26 0.75
CA LEU A 444 -12.68 -20.32 0.75
C LEU A 444 -13.19 -21.07 -0.48
N ASP A 445 -14.31 -21.74 -0.32
CA ASP A 445 -15.04 -22.39 -1.41
C ASP A 445 -16.04 -21.40 -2.05
N PRO A 446 -15.78 -20.88 -3.26
CA PRO A 446 -16.68 -19.92 -3.89
C PRO A 446 -18.01 -20.58 -4.31
N ASP A 447 -18.04 -21.90 -4.56
CA ASP A 447 -19.25 -22.64 -4.91
C ASP A 447 -20.18 -22.87 -3.70
N GLN A 448 -19.62 -22.77 -2.48
CA GLN A 448 -20.35 -22.91 -1.23
C GLN A 448 -20.44 -21.58 -0.46
N LYS A 449 -20.63 -20.43 -1.19
CA LYS A 449 -20.82 -19.09 -0.62
C LYS A 449 -19.71 -18.70 0.37
N GLY A 450 -18.46 -18.95 0.01
CA GLY A 450 -17.31 -18.57 0.82
C GLY A 450 -17.09 -19.45 2.05
N LYS A 451 -17.59 -20.69 2.07
CA LYS A 451 -17.30 -21.64 3.15
C LYS A 451 -15.80 -21.82 3.33
N LEU A 452 -15.33 -21.69 4.56
CA LEU A 452 -13.93 -21.88 4.90
C LEU A 452 -13.50 -23.33 4.60
N LEU A 453 -12.44 -23.48 3.78
CA LEU A 453 -11.78 -24.75 3.52
C LEU A 453 -10.65 -24.98 4.53
N TRP A 454 -9.78 -23.99 4.65
CA TRP A 454 -8.69 -23.95 5.63
C TRP A 454 -8.26 -22.51 5.93
N SER A 455 -7.61 -22.33 7.07
CA SER A 455 -6.87 -21.12 7.40
C SER A 455 -5.50 -21.49 7.98
N ARG A 456 -4.47 -20.72 7.65
CA ARG A 456 -3.12 -20.95 8.16
C ARG A 456 -2.52 -19.63 8.63
N LYS A 457 -2.11 -19.58 9.91
CA LYS A 457 -1.31 -18.48 10.45
C LYS A 457 0.16 -18.73 10.11
N ILE A 458 0.80 -17.80 9.42
CA ILE A 458 2.20 -17.89 8.97
C ILE A 458 3.04 -16.69 9.44
N GLY A 459 2.42 -15.64 9.96
CA GLY A 459 3.06 -14.46 10.52
C GLY A 459 2.54 -14.13 11.92
N ARG A 460 3.27 -13.27 12.65
CA ARG A 460 2.80 -12.70 13.92
C ARG A 460 1.57 -11.82 13.70
N GLY A 461 1.61 -11.05 12.62
CA GLY A 461 0.65 -10.00 12.32
C GLY A 461 1.03 -8.67 12.98
N GLY A 462 0.27 -7.64 12.63
CA GLY A 462 0.44 -6.29 13.14
C GLY A 462 -0.20 -5.26 12.24
N PHE A 463 -0.19 -4.00 12.66
CA PHE A 463 -0.69 -2.84 11.92
C PHE A 463 -0.14 -2.74 10.49
N ALA A 464 1.18 -2.95 10.30
CA ALA A 464 1.81 -3.14 8.99
C ALA A 464 2.48 -4.52 8.92
N GLY A 465 1.86 -5.52 9.52
CA GLY A 465 2.35 -6.89 9.60
C GLY A 465 1.58 -7.86 8.73
N GLY A 466 1.89 -9.13 8.84
CA GLY A 466 1.20 -10.20 8.13
C GLY A 466 1.25 -10.06 6.61
N VAL A 467 0.19 -10.51 5.94
CA VAL A 467 0.00 -10.36 4.49
C VAL A 467 -0.62 -8.99 4.22
N HIS A 468 0.15 -8.06 3.66
CA HIS A 468 -0.25 -6.66 3.59
C HIS A 468 -0.80 -6.28 2.20
N TRP A 469 0.00 -6.39 1.12
CA TRP A 469 -0.41 -5.87 -0.19
C TRP A 469 -0.87 -6.92 -1.19
N GLY A 470 -0.29 -8.10 -1.20
CA GLY A 470 -0.74 -9.12 -2.14
C GLY A 470 0.08 -10.39 -2.21
N MET A 471 -0.60 -11.45 -2.57
CA MET A 471 -0.08 -12.79 -2.77
C MET A 471 0.04 -13.08 -4.27
N THR A 472 0.62 -14.24 -4.62
CA THR A 472 0.60 -14.80 -5.98
C THR A 472 0.41 -16.32 -5.93
N VAL A 473 0.10 -16.92 -7.05
CA VAL A 473 -0.18 -18.37 -7.15
C VAL A 473 0.55 -19.01 -8.33
N ASP A 474 0.70 -20.33 -8.27
CA ASP A 474 0.85 -21.17 -9.45
C ASP A 474 -0.37 -22.12 -9.58
N ASN A 475 -0.23 -23.30 -10.15
CA ASN A 475 -1.36 -24.22 -10.32
C ASN A 475 -1.83 -24.87 -9.00
N ASP A 476 -0.92 -25.05 -8.03
CA ASP A 476 -1.17 -25.88 -6.86
C ASP A 476 -0.71 -25.25 -5.55
N ASN A 477 -0.09 -24.06 -5.63
CA ASN A 477 0.44 -23.36 -4.47
C ASN A 477 0.00 -21.92 -4.42
N ILE A 478 -0.09 -21.38 -3.19
CA ILE A 478 -0.19 -19.94 -2.93
C ILE A 478 1.10 -19.47 -2.24
N TYR A 479 1.61 -18.33 -2.70
CA TYR A 479 2.81 -17.68 -2.16
C TYR A 479 2.40 -16.40 -1.46
N ALA A 480 2.69 -16.34 -0.17
CA ALA A 480 2.29 -15.25 0.70
C ALA A 480 3.52 -14.52 1.28
N PRO A 481 3.59 -13.18 1.15
CA PRO A 481 4.61 -12.39 1.81
C PRO A 481 4.20 -12.11 3.25
N ILE A 482 5.17 -12.04 4.16
CA ILE A 482 4.95 -11.64 5.55
C ILE A 482 5.86 -10.47 5.88
N ALA A 483 5.24 -9.36 6.27
CA ALA A 483 5.92 -8.16 6.71
C ALA A 483 6.36 -8.26 8.17
N ASP A 484 5.43 -8.40 9.08
CA ASP A 484 5.64 -8.47 10.54
C ASP A 484 6.50 -7.34 11.12
N LYS A 485 6.43 -6.15 10.50
CA LYS A 485 7.21 -4.97 10.93
C LYS A 485 6.89 -4.61 12.38
N ASN A 486 7.94 -4.32 13.14
CA ASN A 486 7.84 -3.84 14.51
C ASN A 486 7.61 -2.33 14.54
N TYR A 487 6.38 -1.87 14.24
CA TYR A 487 6.05 -0.47 14.45
C TYR A 487 5.90 -0.12 15.93
N ILE A 488 5.29 -1.04 16.67
CA ILE A 488 5.06 -0.91 18.11
C ILE A 488 4.99 -2.33 18.66
N ASN A 489 5.56 -2.58 19.84
CA ASN A 489 5.48 -3.86 20.56
C ASN A 489 4.03 -4.18 21.05
N LYS A 490 3.01 -3.86 20.25
CA LYS A 490 1.59 -4.11 20.58
C LYS A 490 1.19 -5.58 20.38
N PHE A 491 1.93 -6.29 19.51
CA PHE A 491 1.59 -7.67 19.12
C PHE A 491 2.56 -8.67 19.75
N PRO A 492 2.07 -9.63 20.55
CA PRO A 492 2.92 -10.60 21.20
C PRO A 492 3.47 -11.64 20.22
N GLY A 493 4.67 -12.12 20.47
CA GLY A 493 5.33 -13.17 19.73
C GLY A 493 6.44 -12.70 18.79
N PRO A 494 7.25 -13.63 18.27
CA PRO A 494 8.33 -13.31 17.37
C PRO A 494 7.80 -12.93 15.99
N ALA A 495 8.42 -11.94 15.34
CA ALA A 495 8.21 -11.66 13.94
C ALA A 495 8.78 -12.82 13.09
N THR A 496 8.06 -13.17 12.04
CA THR A 496 8.45 -14.24 11.10
C THR A 496 8.42 -13.74 9.64
N PRO A 497 9.12 -12.61 9.35
CA PRO A 497 9.10 -12.03 8.01
C PRO A 497 9.62 -13.00 6.96
N GLY A 498 9.11 -12.88 5.73
CA GLY A 498 9.58 -13.71 4.63
C GLY A 498 8.54 -13.99 3.56
N ILE A 499 8.86 -14.97 2.72
CA ILE A 499 7.97 -15.49 1.69
C ILE A 499 7.68 -16.95 2.01
N TYR A 500 6.40 -17.31 2.02
CA TYR A 500 5.92 -18.65 2.32
C TYR A 500 5.23 -19.24 1.11
N SER A 501 5.54 -20.49 0.79
CA SER A 501 4.75 -21.33 -0.14
C SER A 501 3.84 -22.24 0.65
N LEU A 502 2.55 -22.21 0.35
CA LEU A 502 1.56 -23.09 0.96
C LEU A 502 0.87 -23.90 -0.12
N ASN A 503 0.58 -25.16 0.18
CA ASN A 503 -0.25 -26.00 -0.67
C ASN A 503 -1.67 -25.41 -0.75
N ALA A 504 -2.19 -25.22 -1.94
CA ALA A 504 -3.47 -24.58 -2.19
C ALA A 504 -4.67 -25.37 -1.62
N ILE A 505 -4.57 -26.71 -1.53
CA ILE A 505 -5.68 -27.58 -1.12
C ILE A 505 -5.83 -27.64 0.40
N ASN A 506 -4.70 -27.72 1.15
CA ASN A 506 -4.73 -28.00 2.59
C ASN A 506 -4.02 -26.96 3.46
N GLY A 507 -3.35 -25.96 2.84
CA GLY A 507 -2.64 -24.89 3.54
C GLY A 507 -1.34 -25.31 4.23
N ASP A 508 -0.80 -26.49 3.93
CA ASP A 508 0.48 -26.91 4.48
C ASP A 508 1.63 -26.08 3.91
N ILE A 509 2.59 -25.74 4.77
CA ILE A 509 3.77 -24.96 4.35
C ILE A 509 4.74 -25.90 3.63
N ASN A 510 4.99 -25.61 2.35
CA ASN A 510 5.98 -26.34 1.56
C ASN A 510 7.39 -25.88 1.87
N TRP A 511 7.60 -24.56 1.90
CA TRP A 511 8.88 -23.93 2.23
C TRP A 511 8.67 -22.49 2.72
N ARG A 512 9.72 -21.94 3.36
CA ARG A 512 9.83 -20.54 3.80
C ARG A 512 11.18 -19.99 3.38
N PHE A 513 11.18 -18.79 2.79
CA PHE A 513 12.36 -17.95 2.61
C PHE A 513 12.36 -16.85 3.67
N GLU A 514 13.45 -16.71 4.41
CA GLU A 514 13.66 -15.64 5.40
C GLU A 514 14.75 -14.68 4.89
N PRO A 515 14.43 -13.37 4.69
CA PRO A 515 15.41 -12.37 4.32
C PRO A 515 16.48 -12.19 5.42
N LYS A 516 17.72 -11.95 5.01
CA LYS A 516 18.80 -11.58 5.95
C LYS A 516 18.50 -10.20 6.55
N ASP A 517 18.83 -10.01 7.82
CA ASP A 517 18.77 -8.66 8.41
C ASP A 517 19.99 -7.85 7.96
N ARG A 518 19.72 -6.77 7.22
CA ARG A 518 20.71 -5.84 6.67
C ARG A 518 20.48 -4.40 7.14
N CYS A 519 19.54 -4.22 8.06
CA CYS A 519 19.12 -2.88 8.51
C CYS A 519 20.12 -2.21 9.47
N ASN A 520 21.05 -2.96 10.06
CA ASN A 520 22.07 -2.43 10.97
C ASN A 520 21.49 -1.53 12.10
N GLY A 521 20.29 -1.84 12.56
CA GLY A 521 19.61 -1.09 13.64
C GLY A 521 18.95 0.21 13.20
N LEU A 522 18.84 0.51 11.90
CA LEU A 522 18.10 1.68 11.40
C LEU A 522 16.59 1.46 11.57
N SER A 523 15.92 2.38 12.28
CA SER A 523 14.46 2.31 12.54
C SER A 523 13.60 2.41 11.28
N SER A 524 14.09 3.10 10.24
CA SER A 524 13.42 3.24 8.94
C SER A 524 13.55 2.03 8.01
N CYS A 525 14.37 1.05 8.38
CA CYS A 525 14.64 -0.15 7.62
C CYS A 525 14.03 -1.36 8.32
N ASP A 526 13.42 -2.27 7.57
CA ASP A 526 12.88 -3.53 8.06
C ASP A 526 13.04 -4.61 6.99
N ARG A 527 13.39 -5.83 7.37
CA ARG A 527 13.55 -6.96 6.44
C ARG A 527 12.24 -7.62 6.03
N GLY A 528 11.10 -7.10 6.51
CA GLY A 528 9.79 -7.64 6.21
C GLY A 528 9.42 -7.53 4.74
N ILE A 529 8.69 -8.52 4.24
CA ILE A 529 8.17 -8.51 2.88
C ILE A 529 6.72 -8.02 2.92
N SER A 530 6.53 -6.70 2.73
CA SER A 530 5.20 -6.08 2.69
C SER A 530 4.64 -6.02 1.28
N ALA A 531 5.50 -5.78 0.29
CA ALA A 531 5.12 -5.67 -1.11
C ALA A 531 4.47 -6.95 -1.65
N ALA A 532 3.53 -6.78 -2.59
CA ALA A 532 2.91 -7.91 -3.27
C ALA A 532 3.94 -8.74 -4.04
N LEU A 533 3.73 -10.04 -4.07
CA LEU A 533 4.57 -10.96 -4.85
C LEU A 533 4.11 -11.06 -6.30
N THR A 534 5.01 -11.49 -7.18
CA THR A 534 4.69 -11.89 -8.56
C THR A 534 5.35 -13.22 -8.87
N SER A 535 4.64 -14.14 -9.50
CA SER A 535 5.16 -15.44 -9.95
C SER A 535 5.25 -15.52 -11.46
N THR A 536 6.06 -16.43 -11.93
CA THR A 536 6.02 -17.00 -13.29
C THR A 536 5.80 -18.52 -13.19
N ASN A 537 6.22 -19.27 -14.19
CA ASN A 537 6.06 -20.73 -14.13
C ASN A 537 6.95 -21.41 -13.08
N ASP A 538 8.11 -20.84 -12.78
CA ASP A 538 9.14 -21.50 -11.94
C ASP A 538 9.90 -20.54 -11.00
N ILE A 539 9.55 -19.25 -10.98
CA ILE A 539 10.14 -18.27 -10.05
C ILE A 539 9.09 -17.47 -9.29
N ILE A 540 9.49 -16.99 -8.11
CA ILE A 540 8.76 -16.01 -7.31
C ILE A 540 9.65 -14.77 -7.18
N VAL A 541 9.05 -13.60 -7.39
CA VAL A 541 9.70 -12.30 -7.19
C VAL A 541 9.03 -11.57 -6.05
N GLY A 542 9.80 -11.16 -5.07
CA GLY A 542 9.38 -10.38 -3.91
C GLY A 542 10.42 -9.36 -3.50
N ALA A 543 10.01 -8.38 -2.69
CA ALA A 543 10.90 -7.31 -2.26
C ALA A 543 10.61 -6.88 -0.82
N GLY A 544 11.68 -6.50 -0.12
CA GLY A 544 11.66 -6.15 1.29
C GLY A 544 11.59 -4.65 1.57
N MET A 545 11.13 -4.32 2.76
CA MET A 545 11.14 -2.94 3.26
C MET A 545 12.57 -2.43 3.57
N ASP A 546 13.58 -3.30 3.50
CA ASP A 546 15.01 -2.98 3.51
C ASP A 546 15.54 -2.53 2.14
N GLY A 547 14.68 -2.54 1.11
CA GLY A 547 15.04 -2.17 -0.27
C GLY A 547 15.64 -3.31 -1.10
N TRP A 548 15.66 -4.54 -0.58
CA TRP A 548 16.19 -5.69 -1.33
C TRP A 548 15.12 -6.36 -2.16
N LEU A 549 15.46 -6.66 -3.42
CA LEU A 549 14.67 -7.40 -4.39
C LEU A 549 15.20 -8.83 -4.49
N TYR A 550 14.30 -9.82 -4.50
CA TYR A 550 14.62 -11.24 -4.46
C TYR A 550 13.94 -11.99 -5.61
N ILE A 551 14.67 -12.91 -6.25
CA ILE A 551 14.10 -13.93 -7.14
C ILE A 551 14.39 -15.29 -6.55
N LEU A 552 13.34 -16.07 -6.31
CA LEU A 552 13.38 -17.40 -5.70
C LEU A 552 12.92 -18.45 -6.69
N ASP A 553 13.45 -19.66 -6.58
CA ASP A 553 12.89 -20.85 -7.21
C ASP A 553 11.53 -21.16 -6.58
N SER A 554 10.48 -21.30 -7.38
CA SER A 554 9.12 -21.48 -6.88
C SER A 554 8.88 -22.81 -6.16
N LYS A 555 9.63 -23.86 -6.51
CA LYS A 555 9.47 -25.20 -5.93
C LYS A 555 10.18 -25.35 -4.60
N THR A 556 11.36 -24.74 -4.48
CA THR A 556 12.27 -24.97 -3.34
C THR A 556 12.38 -23.77 -2.40
N GLY A 557 12.02 -22.56 -2.84
CA GLY A 557 12.25 -21.31 -2.12
C GLY A 557 13.73 -20.88 -2.11
N ASN A 558 14.60 -21.55 -2.85
CA ASN A 558 16.01 -21.18 -2.93
C ASN A 558 16.21 -19.83 -3.62
N LEU A 559 17.08 -19.02 -3.06
CA LEU A 559 17.47 -17.73 -3.63
C LEU A 559 18.27 -17.95 -4.93
N LEU A 560 17.76 -17.39 -6.04
CA LEU A 560 18.42 -17.42 -7.36
C LEU A 560 19.17 -16.13 -7.65
N TRP A 561 18.61 -14.99 -7.21
CA TRP A 561 19.18 -13.67 -7.45
C TRP A 561 18.65 -12.68 -6.41
N GLU A 562 19.47 -11.71 -6.02
CA GLU A 562 19.09 -10.61 -5.16
C GLU A 562 19.76 -9.30 -5.60
N PHE A 563 19.10 -8.17 -5.32
CA PHE A 563 19.61 -6.85 -5.69
C PHE A 563 19.23 -5.80 -4.64
N ASP A 564 20.22 -4.98 -4.24
CA ASP A 564 20.00 -3.84 -3.36
C ASP A 564 19.56 -2.62 -4.18
N THR A 565 18.33 -2.16 -3.93
CA THR A 565 17.79 -0.94 -4.55
C THR A 565 17.98 0.30 -3.67
N ASN A 566 18.39 0.16 -2.41
CA ASN A 566 18.58 1.25 -1.46
C ASN A 566 19.92 1.96 -1.71
N LYS A 567 20.04 2.63 -2.87
CA LYS A 567 21.24 3.34 -3.30
C LYS A 567 20.93 4.50 -4.23
N ASP A 568 21.97 5.27 -4.58
CA ASP A 568 21.94 6.35 -5.57
C ASP A 568 21.92 5.76 -6.99
N PHE A 569 21.04 6.29 -7.84
CA PHE A 569 20.89 5.97 -9.26
C PHE A 569 21.03 7.22 -10.15
N SER A 570 21.61 8.30 -9.64
CA SER A 570 21.71 9.58 -10.37
C SER A 570 22.51 9.46 -11.67
N GLU A 571 23.31 8.40 -11.85
CA GLU A 571 24.00 8.09 -13.11
C GLU A 571 23.06 7.73 -14.26
N PHE A 572 21.82 7.29 -13.95
CA PHE A 572 20.81 6.89 -14.93
C PHE A 572 19.80 7.99 -15.27
N SER A 573 19.82 9.13 -14.58
CA SER A 573 18.76 10.13 -14.68
C SER A 573 19.29 11.56 -14.50
N ASN A 574 18.71 12.50 -15.22
CA ASN A 574 18.94 13.93 -15.02
C ASN A 574 18.21 14.48 -13.76
N VAL A 575 17.26 13.74 -13.23
CA VAL A 575 16.58 14.02 -11.95
C VAL A 575 17.31 13.25 -10.85
N LYS A 576 17.47 13.86 -9.66
CA LYS A 576 18.01 13.14 -8.50
C LYS A 576 17.26 11.84 -8.29
N ALA A 577 17.97 10.71 -8.36
CA ALA A 577 17.42 9.37 -8.38
C ALA A 577 18.00 8.54 -7.23
N TYR A 578 17.16 8.00 -6.36
CA TYR A 578 17.59 7.14 -5.27
C TYR A 578 16.48 6.17 -4.89
N GLY A 579 16.88 4.98 -4.48
CA GLY A 579 15.98 3.95 -4.00
C GLY A 579 15.90 3.94 -2.47
N GLY A 580 14.98 3.15 -1.95
CA GLY A 580 14.70 3.02 -0.52
C GLY A 580 13.82 1.80 -0.25
N THR A 581 12.92 1.91 0.72
CA THR A 581 11.97 0.84 1.05
C THR A 581 11.15 0.42 -0.15
N ILE A 582 10.97 -0.88 -0.34
CA ILE A 582 10.02 -1.42 -1.30
C ILE A 582 8.79 -1.92 -0.55
N GLU A 583 7.69 -1.21 -0.75
CA GLU A 583 6.39 -1.53 -0.16
C GLU A 583 5.28 -1.23 -1.18
N GLY A 584 4.08 -1.82 -1.01
CA GLY A 584 2.95 -1.58 -1.88
C GLY A 584 2.79 -2.63 -2.98
N LEU A 585 2.56 -2.19 -4.21
CA LEU A 585 1.98 -3.03 -5.25
C LEU A 585 2.92 -4.10 -5.84
N GLY A 586 4.22 -4.04 -5.52
CA GLY A 586 5.20 -5.08 -5.85
C GLY A 586 5.71 -5.11 -7.28
N PRO A 587 6.57 -6.11 -7.61
CA PRO A 587 7.22 -6.22 -8.91
C PRO A 587 6.26 -6.56 -10.04
N VAL A 588 6.62 -6.16 -11.25
CA VAL A 588 5.93 -6.49 -12.50
C VAL A 588 6.90 -7.20 -13.44
N ILE A 589 6.49 -8.32 -14.01
CA ILE A 589 7.28 -9.07 -14.99
C ILE A 589 6.53 -9.09 -16.32
N SER A 590 7.22 -8.77 -17.41
CA SER A 590 6.64 -8.78 -18.75
C SER A 590 7.71 -9.09 -19.81
N GLY A 591 7.58 -10.24 -20.47
CA GLY A 591 8.59 -10.71 -21.44
C GLY A 591 9.96 -10.90 -20.78
N ASN A 592 10.97 -10.19 -21.26
CA ASN A 592 12.36 -10.23 -20.75
C ASN A 592 12.62 -9.24 -19.60
N ASN A 593 11.64 -8.45 -19.18
CA ASN A 593 11.85 -7.35 -18.25
C ASN A 593 11.17 -7.59 -16.89
N LEU A 594 11.86 -7.11 -15.86
CA LEU A 594 11.36 -6.98 -14.50
C LEU A 594 11.36 -5.49 -14.12
N TYR A 595 10.26 -5.01 -13.56
CA TYR A 595 10.09 -3.62 -13.11
C TYR A 595 9.79 -3.58 -11.62
N ILE A 596 10.43 -2.66 -10.91
CA ILE A 596 10.18 -2.43 -9.49
C ILE A 596 10.29 -0.96 -9.13
N ASN A 597 9.37 -0.47 -8.35
CA ASN A 597 9.48 0.82 -7.66
C ASN A 597 10.31 0.66 -6.40
N SER A 598 11.16 1.65 -6.11
CA SER A 598 11.92 1.71 -4.87
C SER A 598 11.84 3.11 -4.27
N GLY A 599 11.40 3.17 -3.01
CA GLY A 599 11.13 4.36 -2.22
C GLY A 599 9.71 4.40 -1.69
N TYR A 600 9.57 4.52 -0.36
CA TYR A 600 8.26 4.54 0.28
C TYR A 600 8.29 5.38 1.56
N GLN A 601 8.54 6.69 1.43
CA GLN A 601 8.47 7.60 2.58
C GLN A 601 7.03 7.72 3.07
N TYR A 602 6.66 6.82 3.95
CA TYR A 602 5.38 6.80 4.66
C TYR A 602 5.53 5.89 5.89
N GLY A 603 5.01 6.32 7.05
CA GLY A 603 5.10 5.52 8.27
C GLY A 603 6.53 5.19 8.70
N GLY A 604 7.49 6.12 8.53
CA GLY A 604 8.88 5.95 8.95
C GLY A 604 9.74 5.07 8.04
N ASN A 605 9.28 4.72 6.85
CA ASN A 605 10.06 3.94 5.87
C ASN A 605 11.05 4.82 5.09
N MET A 606 12.07 4.17 4.47
CA MET A 606 13.11 4.86 3.71
C MET A 606 12.55 5.50 2.43
N PRO A 607 12.87 6.80 2.18
CA PRO A 607 12.46 7.50 0.97
C PRO A 607 13.16 6.94 -0.27
N GLY A 608 12.55 7.21 -1.43
CA GLY A 608 13.08 6.91 -2.75
C GLY A 608 12.09 7.30 -3.83
N ASN A 609 12.56 7.45 -5.06
CA ASN A 609 11.75 7.99 -6.15
C ASN A 609 11.96 7.31 -7.48
N VAL A 610 12.36 6.04 -7.50
CA VAL A 610 12.73 5.37 -8.75
C VAL A 610 11.78 4.25 -9.16
N LEU A 611 11.57 4.12 -10.46
CA LEU A 611 11.18 2.91 -11.16
C LEU A 611 12.41 2.33 -11.83
N ILE A 612 12.79 1.11 -11.49
CA ILE A 612 13.93 0.41 -12.07
C ILE A 612 13.43 -0.63 -13.06
N SER A 613 13.93 -0.61 -14.26
CA SER A 613 13.76 -1.67 -15.27
C SER A 613 15.00 -2.55 -15.32
N PHE A 614 14.79 -3.83 -15.15
CA PHE A 614 15.81 -4.85 -15.37
C PHE A 614 15.49 -5.64 -16.64
N GLU A 615 16.51 -6.22 -17.26
CA GLU A 615 16.40 -7.08 -18.43
C GLU A 615 17.32 -8.29 -18.31
N ILE A 616 16.88 -9.44 -18.83
CA ILE A 616 17.77 -10.60 -18.98
C ILE A 616 18.79 -10.28 -20.09
N LYS A 617 20.06 -10.51 -19.80
CA LYS A 617 21.12 -10.56 -20.82
C LYS A 617 21.25 -11.96 -21.38
N ASP A 618 21.43 -12.07 -22.70
CA ASP A 618 21.66 -13.32 -23.41
C ASP A 618 22.97 -14.01 -22.97
#